data_da3bafc0bd425180013ce087110a7b69
#
_entry.id   da3bafc0bd425180013ce087110a7b69
#
_cell.length_a   1.000
_cell.length_b   1.000
_cell.length_c   1.000
_cell.angle_alpha   90.00
_cell.angle_beta   90.00
_cell.angle_gamma   90.00
#
_symmetry.space_group_name_H-M   'P 1'
#
loop_
_entity.id
_entity.type
_entity.pdbx_description
1 polymer ?
#
loop_
_entity_poly.entity_id
_entity_poly.type
_entity_poly.pdbx_seq_one_letter_code
_entity_poly.pdbx_strand_id
1 'polypeptide(L)'
;VGDWSRDKNNWYWKQVYKANKIVYEPIPINREQAFSKFDGVIFDIARGIAEPMNQFQDFNNEIDKKSIKWLTHSAIQLDRLLVQVNSNKFWLEQAKFIKNQLNDELLNLIFNQINSNYDSVYLDEIKNRLIQRRDQLEQIIRLYLSMLDKLIILQGSDNEDIIQISRLDNGLTKIQIYEKQREKEPLLVLDRNFDSQATKEIWIYMLDGNDQLNISGRGNSKIKIRVVGGLGIDQFDILNGRNCIIYDNKKNKRSVSSKKHASLKFTDNYELNVFDYNKNISSSNAILPSFGYNPDDGFMLGVSNTYTMRGFERAPFTQRHQLKAGYYFATEGFDIAYNGDFANFISDWNLGINGFLTSESYSYNYFGLGNESENFDNQKGFNYNRVRMAFQSLSMGVYKKGYLGNTYGFKFGIEGVNVRDTPGRF
;
A
#
# COMPACT_ATOMS: atom_id res chain seq x y z
N VAL A 1 19.81 -12.25 -2.17
CA VAL A 1 20.03 -12.56 -0.75
C VAL A 1 18.74 -12.69 0.08
N GLY A 2 17.58 -12.36 -0.49
CA GLY A 2 16.28 -12.54 0.16
C GLY A 2 15.98 -11.54 1.29
N ASP A 3 16.70 -10.44 1.34
CA ASP A 3 16.45 -9.39 2.32
C ASP A 3 15.16 -8.64 1.99
N TRP A 4 14.15 -8.82 2.82
CA TRP A 4 12.84 -8.18 2.68
C TRP A 4 12.76 -6.81 3.38
N SER A 5 13.75 -6.45 4.23
CA SER A 5 13.81 -5.19 4.98
C SER A 5 14.49 -4.06 4.20
N ARG A 6 14.38 -4.04 2.88
CA ARG A 6 15.08 -3.12 1.98
C ARG A 6 14.29 -1.82 1.73
N ASP A 7 13.79 -1.20 2.78
CA ASP A 7 13.10 0.09 2.70
C ASP A 7 14.07 1.30 2.69
N LYS A 8 13.51 2.51 2.58
CA LYS A 8 14.31 3.74 2.53
C LYS A 8 15.20 3.99 3.75
N ASN A 9 14.84 3.46 4.93
CA ASN A 9 15.58 3.69 6.17
C ASN A 9 16.80 2.76 6.29
N ASN A 10 16.91 1.77 5.42
CA ASN A 10 17.98 0.78 5.42
C ASN A 10 19.06 1.09 4.37
N TRP A 11 19.24 2.38 4.06
CA TRP A 11 20.25 2.90 3.16
C TRP A 11 20.85 4.19 3.69
N TYR A 12 22.19 4.30 3.64
CA TYR A 12 22.89 5.58 3.66
C TYR A 12 23.25 5.99 2.25
N TRP A 13 23.32 7.29 2.02
CA TRP A 13 23.68 7.87 0.74
C TRP A 13 24.94 8.69 0.89
N LYS A 14 26.04 8.19 0.34
CA LYS A 14 27.33 8.89 0.37
C LYS A 14 27.43 9.82 -0.82
N GLN A 15 27.56 11.11 -0.55
CA GLN A 15 27.87 12.08 -1.60
C GLN A 15 29.31 11.92 -2.08
N VAL A 16 29.50 11.77 -3.37
CA VAL A 16 30.83 11.70 -4.02
C VAL A 16 30.88 12.62 -5.24
N TYR A 17 32.04 13.14 -5.54
CA TYR A 17 32.26 13.97 -6.72
C TYR A 17 32.87 13.10 -7.81
N LYS A 18 32.16 12.95 -8.93
CA LYS A 18 32.61 12.23 -10.12
C LYS A 18 32.44 13.12 -11.34
N ALA A 19 33.52 13.32 -12.11
CA ALA A 19 33.49 14.12 -13.35
C ALA A 19 32.80 15.48 -13.21
N ASN A 20 33.12 16.23 -12.14
CA ASN A 20 32.51 17.53 -11.78
C ASN A 20 30.98 17.48 -11.49
N LYS A 21 30.44 16.32 -11.20
CA LYS A 21 29.06 16.15 -10.78
C LYS A 21 29.00 15.54 -9.39
N ILE A 22 27.99 15.94 -8.63
CA ILE A 22 27.64 15.30 -7.36
C ILE A 22 26.86 14.01 -7.70
N VAL A 23 27.33 12.90 -7.18
CA VAL A 23 26.68 11.60 -7.29
C VAL A 23 26.47 11.03 -5.89
N TYR A 24 25.33 10.43 -5.63
CA TYR A 24 25.04 9.75 -4.39
C TYR A 24 25.20 8.24 -4.56
N GLU A 25 26.11 7.65 -3.78
CA GLU A 25 26.32 6.21 -3.76
C GLU A 25 25.54 5.56 -2.62
N PRO A 26 24.70 4.55 -2.90
CA PRO A 26 23.93 3.88 -1.86
C PRO A 26 24.83 2.92 -1.06
N ILE A 27 24.73 3.01 0.26
CA ILE A 27 25.37 2.08 1.20
C ILE A 27 24.27 1.33 1.93
N PRO A 28 24.13 0.01 1.69
CA PRO A 28 23.11 -0.79 2.40
C PRO A 28 23.50 -0.99 3.87
N ILE A 29 22.52 -0.84 4.76
CA ILE A 29 22.64 -1.09 6.20
C ILE A 29 21.51 -1.99 6.68
N ASN A 30 21.62 -2.55 7.89
CA ASN A 30 20.60 -3.39 8.53
C ASN A 30 20.19 -4.57 7.63
N ARG A 31 21.18 -5.41 7.24
CA ARG A 31 20.97 -6.56 6.33
C ARG A 31 20.87 -7.91 7.05
N GLU A 32 20.54 -7.90 8.33
CA GLU A 32 20.36 -9.08 9.16
C GLU A 32 19.24 -10.00 8.71
N GLN A 33 18.35 -9.52 7.84
CA GLN A 33 17.28 -10.33 7.24
C GLN A 33 17.70 -11.08 5.97
N ALA A 34 18.94 -10.85 5.51
CA ALA A 34 19.50 -11.63 4.41
C ALA A 34 19.73 -13.08 4.85
N PHE A 35 19.45 -14.02 3.95
CA PHE A 35 19.60 -15.47 4.19
C PHE A 35 18.74 -16.02 5.35
N SER A 36 17.66 -15.33 5.69
CA SER A 36 16.78 -15.69 6.80
C SER A 36 16.08 -17.03 6.57
N LYS A 37 15.79 -17.71 7.69
CA LYS A 37 15.00 -18.91 7.72
C LYS A 37 13.77 -18.67 8.62
N PHE A 38 12.59 -18.70 8.02
CA PHE A 38 11.29 -18.53 8.67
C PHE A 38 10.45 -19.81 8.52
N ASP A 39 11.05 -20.95 8.85
CA ASP A 39 10.40 -22.24 8.80
C ASP A 39 9.53 -22.49 10.06
N GLY A 40 8.65 -23.47 9.92
CA GLY A 40 7.81 -23.93 11.02
C GLY A 40 6.32 -23.64 10.81
N VAL A 41 5.51 -24.49 11.44
CA VAL A 41 4.04 -24.52 11.28
C VAL A 41 3.38 -23.17 11.61
N ILE A 42 3.93 -22.43 12.58
CA ILE A 42 3.39 -21.11 12.98
C ILE A 42 3.50 -20.11 11.83
N PHE A 43 4.64 -20.06 11.14
CA PHE A 43 4.82 -19.17 10.00
C PHE A 43 3.96 -19.59 8.80
N ASP A 44 3.77 -20.89 8.57
CA ASP A 44 2.89 -21.40 7.51
C ASP A 44 1.44 -20.99 7.74
N ILE A 45 0.95 -21.15 8.98
CA ILE A 45 -0.39 -20.70 9.39
C ILE A 45 -0.49 -19.18 9.25
N ALA A 46 0.48 -18.42 9.74
CA ALA A 46 0.46 -16.97 9.70
C ALA A 46 0.43 -16.44 8.25
N ARG A 47 1.23 -17.04 7.35
CA ARG A 47 1.22 -16.71 5.91
C ARG A 47 -0.12 -17.05 5.23
N GLY A 48 -0.80 -18.09 5.70
CA GLY A 48 -2.13 -18.46 5.21
C GLY A 48 -3.25 -17.52 5.65
N ILE A 49 -3.12 -16.96 6.86
CA ILE A 49 -4.14 -16.12 7.49
C ILE A 49 -3.96 -14.64 7.16
N ALA A 50 -2.72 -14.13 7.21
CA ALA A 50 -2.42 -12.72 7.03
C ALA A 50 -1.49 -12.51 5.84
N GLU A 51 -2.02 -11.94 4.76
CA GLU A 51 -1.26 -11.70 3.52
C GLU A 51 0.09 -11.00 3.75
N PRO A 52 0.23 -9.98 4.63
CA PRO A 52 1.51 -9.34 4.92
C PRO A 52 2.58 -10.28 5.51
N MET A 53 2.18 -11.37 6.16
CA MET A 53 3.12 -12.36 6.71
C MET A 53 3.91 -13.10 5.62
N ASN A 54 3.47 -13.02 4.36
CA ASN A 54 4.21 -13.59 3.23
C ASN A 54 5.55 -12.88 2.94
N GLN A 55 5.86 -11.77 3.60
CA GLN A 55 7.21 -11.16 3.53
C GLN A 55 8.26 -12.00 4.29
N PHE A 56 7.86 -12.73 5.34
CA PHE A 56 8.72 -13.62 6.11
C PHE A 56 8.89 -14.95 5.37
N GLN A 57 9.80 -14.97 4.40
CA GLN A 57 10.09 -16.11 3.54
C GLN A 57 11.48 -16.65 3.81
N ASP A 58 11.61 -17.96 3.68
CA ASP A 58 12.91 -18.60 3.69
C ASP A 58 13.77 -18.16 2.50
N PHE A 59 15.06 -18.15 2.70
CA PHE A 59 16.01 -18.03 1.60
C PHE A 59 16.03 -19.33 0.78
N ASN A 60 15.02 -19.49 -0.08
CA ASN A 60 14.85 -20.66 -0.97
C ASN A 60 15.58 -20.47 -2.31
N ASN A 61 15.75 -21.56 -3.03
CA ASN A 61 16.33 -21.58 -4.37
C ASN A 61 15.34 -21.13 -5.47
N GLU A 62 14.04 -21.33 -5.26
CA GLU A 62 13.01 -20.92 -6.21
C GLU A 62 12.38 -19.58 -5.81
N ILE A 63 12.22 -18.70 -6.78
CA ILE A 63 11.54 -17.41 -6.62
C ILE A 63 10.46 -17.30 -7.67
N ASP A 64 9.22 -17.40 -7.24
CA ASP A 64 8.04 -17.16 -8.03
C ASP A 64 7.56 -15.69 -7.93
N LYS A 65 6.50 -15.37 -8.66
CA LYS A 65 5.93 -14.02 -8.67
C LYS A 65 5.39 -13.59 -7.30
N LYS A 66 4.84 -14.53 -6.53
CA LYS A 66 4.32 -14.26 -5.18
C LYS A 66 5.47 -13.94 -4.23
N SER A 67 6.54 -14.72 -4.28
CA SER A 67 7.74 -14.52 -3.47
C SER A 67 8.38 -13.17 -3.78
N ILE A 68 8.56 -12.81 -5.06
CA ILE A 68 9.11 -11.50 -5.45
C ILE A 68 8.26 -10.36 -4.92
N LYS A 69 6.92 -10.44 -5.05
CA LYS A 69 6.00 -9.41 -4.54
C LYS A 69 6.28 -9.07 -3.08
N TRP A 70 6.44 -10.10 -2.25
CA TRP A 70 6.58 -9.90 -0.80
C TRP A 70 8.01 -9.60 -0.37
N LEU A 71 9.02 -10.19 -1.01
CA LEU A 71 10.43 -9.86 -0.77
C LEU A 71 10.80 -8.42 -1.16
N THR A 72 10.04 -7.82 -2.08
CA THR A 72 10.28 -6.44 -2.54
C THR A 72 9.25 -5.44 -2.02
N HIS A 73 8.28 -5.89 -1.22
CA HIS A 73 7.17 -5.05 -0.77
C HIS A 73 7.61 -3.78 -0.06
N SER A 74 8.55 -3.88 0.87
CA SER A 74 9.09 -2.73 1.62
C SER A 74 9.89 -1.76 0.74
N ALA A 75 10.53 -2.27 -0.33
CA ALA A 75 11.36 -1.50 -1.23
C ALA A 75 10.63 -0.89 -2.42
N ILE A 76 9.39 -1.29 -2.68
CA ILE A 76 8.70 -0.98 -3.95
C ILE A 76 8.59 0.53 -4.23
N GLN A 77 8.46 1.37 -3.20
CA GLN A 77 8.40 2.81 -3.37
C GLN A 77 9.77 3.41 -3.72
N LEU A 78 10.82 2.93 -3.05
CA LEU A 78 12.19 3.31 -3.35
C LEU A 78 12.61 2.86 -4.76
N ASP A 79 12.28 1.63 -5.11
CA ASP A 79 12.57 1.08 -6.43
C ASP A 79 11.82 1.85 -7.53
N ARG A 80 10.59 2.25 -7.31
CA ARG A 80 9.85 3.11 -8.25
C ARG A 80 10.53 4.46 -8.44
N LEU A 81 10.96 5.08 -7.35
CA LEU A 81 11.63 6.38 -7.41
C LEU A 81 12.96 6.31 -8.17
N LEU A 82 13.78 5.30 -7.90
CA LEU A 82 15.15 5.20 -8.44
C LEU A 82 15.22 4.47 -9.77
N VAL A 83 14.33 3.49 -9.98
CA VAL A 83 14.41 2.49 -11.05
C VAL A 83 13.67 2.92 -12.30
N GLN A 84 12.56 3.60 -12.17
CA GLN A 84 11.66 3.86 -13.29
C GLN A 84 12.17 4.89 -14.29
N VAL A 85 13.23 5.61 -13.94
CA VAL A 85 13.94 6.50 -14.88
C VAL A 85 14.69 5.70 -15.96
N ASN A 86 15.16 4.51 -15.64
CA ASN A 86 15.94 3.66 -16.55
C ASN A 86 15.06 2.67 -17.32
N SER A 87 15.52 2.28 -18.51
CA SER A 87 14.82 1.26 -19.31
C SER A 87 14.97 -0.15 -18.71
N ASN A 88 14.02 -1.04 -19.02
CA ASN A 88 14.10 -2.44 -18.62
C ASN A 88 15.37 -3.14 -19.16
N LYS A 89 15.89 -2.69 -20.31
CA LYS A 89 17.15 -3.18 -20.88
C LYS A 89 18.32 -2.93 -19.95
N PHE A 90 18.43 -1.73 -19.37
CA PHE A 90 19.48 -1.38 -18.41
C PHE A 90 19.48 -2.33 -17.20
N TRP A 91 18.29 -2.64 -16.65
CA TRP A 91 18.15 -3.55 -15.52
C TRP A 91 18.61 -4.96 -15.83
N LEU A 92 18.29 -5.45 -17.03
CA LEU A 92 18.74 -6.78 -17.46
C LEU A 92 20.24 -6.83 -17.71
N GLU A 93 20.82 -5.74 -18.20
CA GLU A 93 22.28 -5.61 -18.33
C GLU A 93 22.98 -5.64 -16.98
N GLN A 94 22.41 -4.93 -15.96
CA GLN A 94 22.93 -4.99 -14.60
C GLN A 94 22.78 -6.38 -13.98
N ALA A 95 21.68 -7.07 -14.22
CA ALA A 95 21.49 -8.44 -13.76
C ALA A 95 22.54 -9.39 -14.34
N LYS A 96 22.83 -9.28 -15.64
CA LYS A 96 23.89 -10.04 -16.31
C LYS A 96 25.27 -9.71 -15.75
N PHE A 97 25.55 -8.43 -15.52
CA PHE A 97 26.80 -7.99 -14.92
C PHE A 97 27.00 -8.63 -13.55
N ILE A 98 26.00 -8.54 -12.65
CA ILE A 98 26.07 -9.15 -11.32
C ILE A 98 26.24 -10.67 -11.41
N LYS A 99 25.47 -11.34 -12.29
CA LYS A 99 25.61 -12.79 -12.50
C LYS A 99 27.02 -13.20 -12.89
N ASN A 100 27.66 -12.44 -13.78
CA ASN A 100 28.99 -12.73 -14.23
C ASN A 100 30.08 -12.43 -13.17
N GLN A 101 29.88 -11.38 -12.36
CA GLN A 101 30.82 -11.04 -11.28
C GLN A 101 30.73 -12.03 -10.11
N LEU A 102 29.55 -12.54 -9.79
CA LEU A 102 29.35 -13.55 -8.75
C LEU A 102 29.59 -14.97 -9.31
N ASN A 103 30.77 -15.19 -9.88
CA ASN A 103 31.13 -16.52 -10.41
C ASN A 103 31.40 -17.53 -9.29
N ASP A 104 31.55 -18.80 -9.64
CA ASP A 104 31.72 -19.88 -8.66
C ASP A 104 33.05 -19.75 -7.90
N GLU A 105 34.12 -19.23 -8.55
CA GLU A 105 35.42 -19.00 -7.93
C GLU A 105 35.29 -18.00 -6.77
N LEU A 106 34.63 -16.86 -7.02
CA LEU A 106 34.40 -15.83 -6.01
C LEU A 106 33.52 -16.34 -4.87
N LEU A 107 32.45 -17.07 -5.21
CA LEU A 107 31.57 -17.65 -4.18
C LEU A 107 32.31 -18.68 -3.33
N ASN A 108 33.12 -19.54 -3.94
CA ASN A 108 33.97 -20.49 -3.21
C ASN A 108 34.95 -19.76 -2.27
N LEU A 109 35.62 -18.71 -2.78
CA LEU A 109 36.53 -17.91 -1.97
C LEU A 109 35.84 -17.29 -0.76
N ILE A 110 34.67 -16.67 -0.94
CA ILE A 110 33.89 -16.03 0.14
C ILE A 110 33.49 -17.06 1.18
N PHE A 111 32.89 -18.18 0.78
CA PHE A 111 32.39 -19.19 1.73
C PHE A 111 33.52 -19.92 2.47
N ASN A 112 34.69 -20.10 1.83
CA ASN A 112 35.89 -20.67 2.48
C ASN A 112 36.51 -19.72 3.53
N GLN A 113 36.23 -18.42 3.47
CA GLN A 113 36.69 -17.44 4.47
C GLN A 113 35.79 -17.34 5.69
N ILE A 114 34.57 -17.94 5.65
CA ILE A 114 33.66 -17.94 6.78
C ILE A 114 34.24 -18.85 7.86
N ASN A 115 34.22 -18.37 9.10
CA ASN A 115 34.78 -19.05 10.25
C ASN A 115 34.17 -20.46 10.42
N SER A 116 35.02 -21.44 10.75
CA SER A 116 34.66 -22.84 10.98
C SER A 116 33.72 -23.10 12.17
N ASN A 117 33.38 -22.07 12.94
CA ASN A 117 32.39 -22.15 14.03
C ASN A 117 30.93 -22.26 13.53
N TYR A 118 30.69 -22.07 12.27
CA TYR A 118 29.35 -22.25 11.69
C TYR A 118 29.18 -23.65 11.13
N ASP A 119 27.96 -24.15 11.16
CA ASP A 119 27.62 -25.45 10.58
C ASP A 119 27.92 -25.47 9.08
N SER A 120 28.85 -26.33 8.67
CA SER A 120 29.29 -26.45 7.29
C SER A 120 28.16 -26.91 6.35
N VAL A 121 27.26 -27.76 6.83
CA VAL A 121 26.12 -28.25 6.05
C VAL A 121 25.17 -27.10 5.74
N TYR A 122 24.91 -26.24 6.72
CA TYR A 122 24.08 -25.06 6.53
C TYR A 122 24.71 -24.01 5.60
N LEU A 123 26.03 -23.80 5.71
CA LEU A 123 26.75 -22.90 4.81
C LEU A 123 26.75 -23.39 3.36
N ASP A 124 26.91 -24.68 3.14
CA ASP A 124 26.86 -25.28 1.80
C ASP A 124 25.43 -25.17 1.22
N GLU A 125 24.40 -25.32 2.04
CA GLU A 125 23.01 -25.13 1.63
C GLU A 125 22.76 -23.68 1.17
N ILE A 126 23.17 -22.69 1.97
CA ILE A 126 23.06 -21.26 1.61
C ILE A 126 23.81 -20.96 0.31
N LYS A 127 25.03 -21.47 0.17
CA LYS A 127 25.86 -21.29 -1.03
C LYS A 127 25.16 -21.85 -2.26
N ASN A 128 24.65 -23.08 -2.19
CA ASN A 128 23.94 -23.71 -3.30
C ASN A 128 22.69 -22.94 -3.69
N ARG A 129 21.90 -22.49 -2.72
CA ARG A 129 20.73 -21.64 -2.97
C ARG A 129 21.12 -20.30 -3.60
N LEU A 130 22.22 -19.69 -3.18
CA LEU A 130 22.73 -18.44 -3.75
C LEU A 130 23.18 -18.62 -5.20
N ILE A 131 23.85 -19.72 -5.51
CA ILE A 131 24.24 -20.09 -6.91
C ILE A 131 22.98 -20.21 -7.77
N GLN A 132 21.98 -20.95 -7.33
CA GLN A 132 20.74 -21.13 -8.07
C GLN A 132 20.00 -19.81 -8.30
N ARG A 133 19.91 -18.92 -7.29
CA ARG A 133 19.31 -17.59 -7.42
C ARG A 133 20.10 -16.69 -8.36
N ARG A 134 21.44 -16.74 -8.32
CA ARG A 134 22.31 -16.04 -9.27
C ARG A 134 22.00 -16.46 -10.70
N ASP A 135 21.85 -17.75 -10.92
CA ASP A 135 21.61 -18.28 -12.26
C ASP A 135 20.22 -17.89 -12.79
N GLN A 136 19.25 -17.73 -11.92
CA GLN A 136 17.89 -17.27 -12.23
C GLN A 136 17.74 -15.73 -12.21
N LEU A 137 18.80 -14.95 -11.94
CA LEU A 137 18.70 -13.51 -11.64
C LEU A 137 18.01 -12.72 -12.76
N GLU A 138 18.30 -13.02 -14.02
CA GLU A 138 17.63 -12.34 -15.14
C GLU A 138 16.12 -12.62 -15.19
N GLN A 139 15.71 -13.85 -14.89
CA GLN A 139 14.30 -14.21 -14.82
C GLN A 139 13.61 -13.51 -13.65
N ILE A 140 14.25 -13.47 -12.49
CA ILE A 140 13.76 -12.77 -11.29
C ILE A 140 13.54 -11.28 -11.60
N ILE A 141 14.51 -10.63 -12.25
CA ILE A 141 14.39 -9.23 -12.64
C ILE A 141 13.26 -9.02 -13.65
N ARG A 142 13.11 -9.88 -14.66
CA ARG A 142 11.97 -9.79 -15.60
C ARG A 142 10.63 -9.88 -14.90
N LEU A 143 10.47 -10.81 -13.95
CA LEU A 143 9.25 -10.94 -13.16
C LEU A 143 9.01 -9.67 -12.32
N TYR A 144 10.03 -9.15 -11.68
CA TYR A 144 9.92 -7.93 -10.87
C TYR A 144 9.54 -6.71 -11.72
N LEU A 145 10.22 -6.48 -12.83
CA LEU A 145 9.91 -5.40 -13.76
C LEU A 145 8.47 -5.51 -14.29
N SER A 146 8.00 -6.71 -14.61
CA SER A 146 6.61 -6.94 -15.05
C SER A 146 5.57 -6.52 -13.99
N MET A 147 5.95 -6.47 -12.72
CA MET A 147 5.10 -5.97 -11.63
C MET A 147 5.20 -4.45 -11.50
N LEU A 148 6.40 -3.90 -11.58
CA LEU A 148 6.64 -2.46 -11.51
C LEU A 148 6.01 -1.72 -12.69
N ASP A 149 6.14 -2.27 -13.90
CA ASP A 149 5.66 -1.67 -15.15
C ASP A 149 4.15 -1.45 -15.19
N LYS A 150 3.38 -2.17 -14.37
CA LYS A 150 1.93 -1.95 -14.28
C LYS A 150 1.56 -0.56 -13.83
N LEU A 151 2.35 0.02 -12.93
CA LEU A 151 2.24 1.41 -12.48
C LEU A 151 3.59 2.07 -12.56
N ILE A 152 3.69 3.11 -13.36
CA ILE A 152 4.86 3.97 -13.53
C ILE A 152 4.62 5.27 -12.79
N ILE A 153 5.61 5.75 -12.04
CA ILE A 153 5.60 7.05 -11.37
C ILE A 153 6.77 7.86 -11.90
N LEU A 154 6.47 8.96 -12.58
CA LEU A 154 7.44 9.88 -13.14
C LEU A 154 7.38 11.21 -12.39
N GLN A 155 8.51 11.89 -12.28
CA GLN A 155 8.63 13.18 -11.66
C GLN A 155 9.32 14.16 -12.60
N GLY A 156 8.86 15.39 -12.59
CA GLY A 156 9.60 16.54 -13.10
C GLY A 156 10.65 16.99 -12.07
N SER A 157 11.00 18.24 -12.14
CA SER A 157 11.91 18.91 -11.21
C SER A 157 11.18 20.02 -10.44
N ASP A 158 11.89 20.68 -9.50
CA ASP A 158 11.38 21.89 -8.84
C ASP A 158 11.60 23.16 -9.71
N ASN A 159 12.13 22.99 -10.93
CA ASN A 159 12.28 24.05 -11.93
C ASN A 159 11.13 23.96 -12.94
N GLU A 160 11.11 24.88 -13.90
CA GLU A 160 10.16 24.84 -15.00
C GLU A 160 10.44 23.65 -15.93
N ASP A 161 9.44 22.78 -16.13
CA ASP A 161 9.53 21.62 -16.99
C ASP A 161 8.58 21.71 -18.20
N ILE A 162 8.94 20.99 -19.28
CA ILE A 162 8.07 20.76 -20.42
C ILE A 162 7.82 19.26 -20.52
N ILE A 163 6.58 18.84 -20.29
CA ILE A 163 6.17 17.45 -20.38
C ILE A 163 5.38 17.23 -21.66
N GLN A 164 5.87 16.35 -22.49
CA GLN A 164 5.25 15.98 -23.75
C GLN A 164 4.77 14.53 -23.70
N ILE A 165 3.46 14.34 -23.92
CA ILE A 165 2.83 13.03 -23.99
C ILE A 165 2.31 12.83 -25.41
N SER A 166 2.87 11.87 -26.13
CA SER A 166 2.43 11.54 -27.48
C SER A 166 1.72 10.19 -27.50
N ARG A 167 0.44 10.20 -27.87
CA ARG A 167 -0.35 8.99 -28.09
C ARG A 167 -0.01 8.42 -29.47
N LEU A 168 0.80 7.37 -29.49
CA LEU A 168 1.24 6.71 -30.70
C LEU A 168 0.26 5.59 -31.11
N ASP A 169 0.41 5.12 -32.34
CA ASP A 169 -0.35 3.97 -32.81
C ASP A 169 0.03 2.67 -32.06
N ASN A 170 -0.75 1.63 -32.22
CA ASN A 170 -0.54 0.31 -31.60
C ASN A 170 -0.55 0.31 -30.05
N GLY A 171 -1.20 1.29 -29.43
CA GLY A 171 -1.34 1.35 -27.98
C GLY A 171 -0.12 1.89 -27.23
N LEU A 172 0.89 2.37 -27.95
CA LEU A 172 2.07 2.98 -27.37
C LEU A 172 1.78 4.42 -26.90
N THR A 173 2.48 4.82 -25.83
CA THR A 173 2.50 6.20 -25.34
C THR A 173 3.94 6.61 -25.11
N LYS A 174 4.38 7.66 -25.78
CA LYS A 174 5.70 8.26 -25.57
C LYS A 174 5.57 9.41 -24.56
N ILE A 175 6.48 9.43 -23.60
CA ILE A 175 6.59 10.53 -22.62
C ILE A 175 8.01 11.06 -22.68
N GLN A 176 8.10 12.38 -22.84
CA GLN A 176 9.35 13.13 -22.81
C GLN A 176 9.22 14.23 -21.74
N ILE A 177 10.26 14.37 -20.94
CA ILE A 177 10.36 15.41 -19.90
C ILE A 177 11.60 16.21 -20.20
N TYR A 178 11.45 17.52 -20.33
CA TYR A 178 12.54 18.46 -20.54
C TYR A 178 12.56 19.45 -19.38
N GLU A 179 13.70 19.63 -18.76
CA GLU A 179 13.96 20.69 -17.78
C GLU A 179 14.39 21.97 -18.51
N LYS A 180 13.68 23.09 -18.27
CA LYS A 180 14.07 24.37 -18.83
C LYS A 180 15.31 24.88 -18.13
N GLN A 181 16.28 25.30 -18.91
CA GLN A 181 17.51 25.90 -18.42
C GLN A 181 17.53 27.40 -18.78
N ARG A 182 18.04 28.22 -17.85
CA ARG A 182 18.23 29.65 -18.15
C ARG A 182 19.17 29.81 -19.34
N GLU A 183 18.73 30.56 -20.36
CA GLU A 183 19.52 30.92 -21.55
C GLU A 183 20.12 29.74 -22.33
N LYS A 184 19.56 28.54 -22.20
CA LYS A 184 19.97 27.32 -22.92
C LYS A 184 18.75 26.57 -23.43
N GLU A 185 18.99 25.70 -24.41
CA GLU A 185 17.99 24.73 -24.85
C GLU A 185 17.53 23.83 -23.68
N PRO A 186 16.25 23.46 -23.62
CA PRO A 186 15.74 22.58 -22.59
C PRO A 186 16.49 21.23 -22.58
N LEU A 187 16.89 20.79 -21.41
CA LEU A 187 17.57 19.53 -21.21
C LEU A 187 16.60 18.36 -21.23
N LEU A 188 16.77 17.42 -22.15
CA LEU A 188 15.98 16.20 -22.18
C LEU A 188 16.38 15.30 -20.98
N VAL A 189 15.47 15.13 -20.02
CA VAL A 189 15.67 14.32 -18.80
C VAL A 189 15.12 12.91 -18.98
N LEU A 190 13.97 12.78 -19.67
CA LEU A 190 13.31 11.51 -19.90
C LEU A 190 12.83 11.39 -21.35
N ASP A 191 13.09 10.25 -22.00
CA ASP A 191 12.47 9.86 -23.28
C ASP A 191 12.14 8.37 -23.25
N ARG A 192 10.86 8.02 -23.05
CA ARG A 192 10.42 6.62 -22.91
C ARG A 192 9.12 6.33 -23.64
N ASN A 193 9.04 5.12 -24.18
CA ASN A 193 7.81 4.54 -24.72
C ASN A 193 7.22 3.54 -23.72
N PHE A 194 5.92 3.61 -23.56
CA PHE A 194 5.14 2.72 -22.68
C PHE A 194 4.11 1.96 -23.50
N ASP A 195 4.08 0.64 -23.31
CA ASP A 195 3.12 -0.24 -23.99
C ASP A 195 1.92 -0.53 -23.06
N SER A 196 0.72 -0.36 -23.59
CA SER A 196 -0.54 -0.63 -22.87
C SER A 196 -0.74 -2.10 -22.49
N GLN A 197 0.02 -3.03 -23.05
CA GLN A 197 0.03 -4.42 -22.64
C GLN A 197 0.73 -4.60 -21.29
N ALA A 198 1.85 -3.91 -21.09
CA ALA A 198 2.65 -3.96 -19.85
C ALA A 198 2.17 -2.93 -18.82
N THR A 199 1.96 -1.67 -19.24
CA THR A 199 1.65 -0.54 -18.37
C THR A 199 0.14 -0.26 -18.35
N LYS A 200 -0.43 -0.23 -17.15
CA LYS A 200 -1.86 0.06 -16.95
C LYS A 200 -2.10 1.51 -16.55
N GLU A 201 -1.20 2.06 -15.73
CA GLU A 201 -1.34 3.42 -15.21
C GLU A 201 0.02 4.12 -15.13
N ILE A 202 0.04 5.43 -15.43
CA ILE A 202 1.22 6.29 -15.28
C ILE A 202 0.80 7.50 -14.45
N TRP A 203 1.57 7.81 -13.40
CA TRP A 203 1.46 9.03 -12.63
C TRP A 203 2.63 9.93 -12.96
N ILE A 204 2.34 11.20 -13.21
CA ILE A 204 3.34 12.22 -13.50
C ILE A 204 3.12 13.34 -12.49
N TYR A 205 4.12 13.61 -11.68
CA TYR A 205 4.15 14.74 -10.77
C TYR A 205 5.07 15.81 -11.35
N MET A 206 4.51 16.98 -11.66
CA MET A 206 5.26 18.09 -12.22
C MET A 206 6.10 18.79 -11.15
N LEU A 207 5.72 18.65 -9.87
CA LEU A 207 6.34 19.20 -8.65
C LEU A 207 6.16 20.70 -8.53
N ASP A 208 7.24 21.47 -8.32
CA ASP A 208 7.22 22.92 -8.28
C ASP A 208 7.59 23.49 -9.67
N GLY A 209 7.41 24.78 -9.86
CA GLY A 209 7.70 25.42 -11.14
C GLY A 209 6.46 25.91 -11.87
N ASN A 210 6.66 26.60 -12.99
CA ASN A 210 5.57 26.96 -13.93
C ASN A 210 5.72 26.07 -15.15
N ASP A 211 5.07 24.93 -15.11
CA ASP A 211 5.29 23.84 -16.03
C ASP A 211 4.38 23.90 -17.25
N GLN A 212 4.77 23.16 -18.29
CA GLN A 212 3.98 23.03 -19.51
C GLN A 212 3.68 21.54 -19.79
N LEU A 213 2.42 21.20 -19.88
CA LEU A 213 1.96 19.87 -20.26
C LEU A 213 1.33 19.91 -21.66
N ASN A 214 1.92 19.15 -22.58
CA ASN A 214 1.41 18.99 -23.94
C ASN A 214 1.03 17.53 -24.19
N ILE A 215 -0.24 17.26 -24.50
CA ILE A 215 -0.73 15.92 -24.82
C ILE A 215 -1.25 15.89 -26.26
N SER A 216 -0.62 15.09 -27.11
CA SER A 216 -0.94 15.03 -28.53
C SER A 216 -0.99 13.60 -29.09
N GLY A 217 -1.11 13.48 -30.41
CA GLY A 217 -1.11 12.23 -31.15
C GLY A 217 -2.50 11.68 -31.44
N ARG A 218 -2.59 10.70 -32.35
CA ARG A 218 -3.85 10.11 -32.81
C ARG A 218 -4.17 8.76 -32.19
N GLY A 219 -3.17 8.12 -31.56
CA GLY A 219 -3.31 6.78 -30.97
C GLY A 219 -4.35 6.72 -29.87
N ASN A 220 -4.95 5.54 -29.73
CA ASN A 220 -5.92 5.23 -28.69
C ASN A 220 -5.30 4.27 -27.66
N SER A 221 -4.48 4.80 -26.76
CA SER A 221 -3.87 4.02 -25.69
C SER A 221 -4.84 3.77 -24.55
N LYS A 222 -4.81 2.55 -24.01
CA LYS A 222 -5.57 2.15 -22.83
C LYS A 222 -4.88 2.54 -21.51
N ILE A 223 -3.66 3.09 -21.57
CA ILE A 223 -2.92 3.52 -20.38
C ILE A 223 -3.64 4.70 -19.77
N LYS A 224 -4.00 4.55 -18.49
CA LYS A 224 -4.53 5.66 -17.69
C LYS A 224 -3.38 6.55 -17.25
N ILE A 225 -3.48 7.85 -17.52
CA ILE A 225 -2.48 8.83 -17.10
C ILE A 225 -3.09 9.76 -16.08
N ARG A 226 -2.40 9.95 -14.97
CA ARG A 226 -2.68 10.98 -13.98
C ARG A 226 -1.53 11.96 -13.96
N VAL A 227 -1.83 13.23 -14.14
CA VAL A 227 -0.86 14.31 -14.04
C VAL A 227 -1.24 15.17 -12.85
N VAL A 228 -0.27 15.48 -12.01
CA VAL A 228 -0.39 16.42 -10.90
C VAL A 228 0.47 17.62 -11.21
N GLY A 229 -0.17 18.80 -11.35
CA GLY A 229 0.52 20.05 -11.67
C GLY A 229 1.51 20.45 -10.59
N GLY A 230 1.07 20.42 -9.32
CA GLY A 230 1.94 20.79 -8.21
C GLY A 230 1.64 22.17 -7.66
N LEU A 231 2.67 22.93 -7.30
CA LEU A 231 2.53 24.21 -6.60
C LEU A 231 2.64 25.44 -7.52
N GLY A 232 3.09 25.31 -8.75
CA GLY A 232 3.31 26.38 -9.71
C GLY A 232 2.08 26.97 -10.37
N ILE A 233 2.30 27.69 -11.47
CA ILE A 233 1.25 28.13 -12.41
C ILE A 233 1.48 27.40 -13.71
N ASP A 234 0.74 26.31 -13.89
CA ASP A 234 1.00 25.37 -14.98
C ASP A 234 0.14 25.67 -16.20
N GLN A 235 0.65 25.30 -17.36
CA GLN A 235 -0.04 25.47 -18.64
C GLN A 235 -0.38 24.10 -19.25
N PHE A 236 -1.60 23.97 -19.74
CA PHE A 236 -2.10 22.70 -20.27
C PHE A 236 -2.58 22.87 -21.71
N ASP A 237 -1.96 22.17 -22.64
CA ASP A 237 -2.42 22.04 -24.04
C ASP A 237 -2.68 20.57 -24.38
N ILE A 238 -3.96 20.19 -24.42
CA ILE A 238 -4.37 18.79 -24.49
C ILE A 238 -5.20 18.56 -25.73
N LEU A 239 -4.58 18.02 -26.76
CA LEU A 239 -5.22 17.68 -28.04
C LEU A 239 -5.77 16.23 -28.04
N ASN A 240 -5.24 15.31 -27.22
CA ASN A 240 -5.74 13.95 -27.05
C ASN A 240 -5.58 13.43 -25.60
N GLY A 241 -6.46 13.88 -24.73
CA GLY A 241 -6.46 13.53 -23.30
C GLY A 241 -7.29 12.29 -22.96
N ARG A 242 -7.53 11.35 -23.88
CA ARG A 242 -8.25 10.11 -23.58
C ARG A 242 -7.54 9.34 -22.46
N ASN A 243 -8.30 8.90 -21.44
CA ASN A 243 -7.80 8.26 -20.25
C ASN A 243 -6.79 9.10 -19.43
N CYS A 244 -6.80 10.45 -19.60
CA CYS A 244 -6.01 11.37 -18.81
C CYS A 244 -6.87 12.08 -17.77
N ILE A 245 -6.36 12.13 -16.53
CA ILE A 245 -6.92 12.94 -15.45
C ILE A 245 -5.81 13.87 -14.97
N ILE A 246 -6.11 15.16 -14.95
CA ILE A 246 -5.17 16.19 -14.53
C ILE A 246 -5.68 16.78 -13.22
N TYR A 247 -4.82 16.78 -12.21
CA TYR A 247 -5.06 17.37 -10.90
C TYR A 247 -4.20 18.61 -10.78
N ASP A 248 -4.80 19.71 -10.35
CA ASP A 248 -4.06 20.94 -10.15
C ASP A 248 -4.80 21.89 -9.21
N ASN A 249 -4.14 22.94 -8.78
CA ASN A 249 -4.70 23.96 -7.93
C ASN A 249 -5.79 24.77 -8.67
N LYS A 250 -6.82 25.19 -7.96
CA LYS A 250 -7.93 25.97 -8.54
C LYS A 250 -7.49 27.26 -9.22
N LYS A 251 -6.39 27.88 -8.78
CA LYS A 251 -5.84 29.09 -9.40
C LYS A 251 -5.45 28.87 -10.88
N ASN A 252 -5.06 27.64 -11.26
CA ASN A 252 -4.58 27.27 -12.59
C ASN A 252 -5.71 26.95 -13.59
N LYS A 253 -6.98 27.04 -13.19
CA LYS A 253 -8.14 26.75 -14.06
C LYS A 253 -8.16 27.57 -15.36
N ARG A 254 -7.57 28.74 -15.37
CA ARG A 254 -7.50 29.63 -16.54
C ARG A 254 -6.35 29.34 -17.50
N SER A 255 -5.40 28.51 -17.12
CA SER A 255 -4.18 28.19 -17.87
C SER A 255 -4.36 27.02 -18.85
N VAL A 256 -5.59 26.66 -19.15
CA VAL A 256 -5.92 25.53 -20.03
C VAL A 256 -6.27 26.07 -21.43
N SER A 257 -5.37 25.83 -22.40
CA SER A 257 -5.58 26.22 -23.79
C SER A 257 -6.50 25.25 -24.53
N SER A 258 -6.32 23.96 -24.30
CA SER A 258 -7.16 22.89 -24.85
C SER A 258 -7.31 21.75 -23.83
N LYS A 259 -8.47 21.09 -23.82
CA LYS A 259 -8.79 19.97 -22.90
C LYS A 259 -9.47 18.78 -23.56
N LYS A 260 -9.20 18.55 -24.83
CA LYS A 260 -9.92 17.53 -25.60
C LYS A 260 -9.84 16.14 -24.97
N HIS A 261 -10.98 15.62 -24.56
CA HIS A 261 -11.14 14.30 -23.93
C HIS A 261 -10.44 14.08 -22.57
N ALA A 262 -9.84 15.11 -21.95
CA ALA A 262 -9.25 15.00 -20.63
C ALA A 262 -10.27 15.31 -19.52
N SER A 263 -10.09 14.69 -18.35
CA SER A 263 -10.75 15.07 -17.11
C SER A 263 -9.85 16.00 -16.32
N LEU A 264 -10.32 17.21 -16.02
CA LEU A 264 -9.59 18.21 -15.24
C LEU A 264 -10.23 18.29 -13.85
N LYS A 265 -9.42 18.12 -12.80
CA LYS A 265 -9.82 18.16 -11.39
C LYS A 265 -9.01 19.24 -10.67
N PHE A 266 -9.54 20.46 -10.67
CA PHE A 266 -8.95 21.57 -9.93
C PHE A 266 -9.38 21.53 -8.47
N THR A 267 -8.42 21.42 -7.56
CA THR A 267 -8.66 21.28 -6.12
C THR A 267 -7.61 22.01 -5.30
N ASP A 268 -8.02 22.54 -4.15
CA ASP A 268 -7.11 23.11 -3.16
C ASP A 268 -6.65 22.07 -2.13
N ASN A 269 -6.94 20.79 -2.38
CA ASN A 269 -6.46 19.72 -1.51
C ASN A 269 -4.95 19.53 -1.70
N TYR A 270 -4.19 19.91 -0.68
CA TYR A 270 -2.73 19.83 -0.69
C TYR A 270 -2.22 18.40 -0.97
N GLU A 271 -2.82 17.37 -0.36
CA GLU A 271 -2.39 15.97 -0.53
C GLU A 271 -2.56 15.44 -1.97
N LEU A 272 -3.41 16.08 -2.78
CA LEU A 272 -3.58 15.72 -4.19
C LEU A 272 -2.63 16.48 -5.12
N ASN A 273 -2.18 17.66 -4.71
CA ASN A 273 -1.33 18.53 -5.51
C ASN A 273 0.17 18.35 -5.21
N VAL A 274 0.54 17.53 -4.25
CA VAL A 274 1.94 17.32 -3.84
C VAL A 274 2.33 15.85 -3.98
N PHE A 275 3.58 15.62 -4.34
CA PHE A 275 4.15 14.28 -4.35
C PHE A 275 4.34 13.76 -2.92
N ASP A 276 3.76 12.61 -2.62
CA ASP A 276 3.99 11.90 -1.38
C ASP A 276 4.70 10.57 -1.66
N TYR A 277 5.95 10.49 -1.26
CA TYR A 277 6.75 9.26 -1.34
C TYR A 277 6.09 8.07 -0.64
N ASN A 278 5.41 8.32 0.49
CA ASN A 278 4.79 7.26 1.29
C ASN A 278 3.37 6.88 0.82
N LYS A 279 2.88 7.48 -0.26
CA LYS A 279 1.54 7.22 -0.78
C LYS A 279 1.35 5.74 -1.10
N ASN A 280 0.66 5.05 -0.20
CA ASN A 280 0.37 3.63 -0.36
C ASN A 280 -0.89 3.44 -1.19
N ILE A 281 -0.75 2.82 -2.33
CA ILE A 281 -1.83 2.52 -3.28
C ILE A 281 -2.26 1.04 -3.25
N SER A 282 -1.51 0.21 -2.54
CA SER A 282 -1.81 -1.21 -2.46
C SER A 282 -2.96 -1.46 -1.50
N SER A 283 -4.05 -2.03 -2.00
CA SER A 283 -5.12 -2.54 -1.14
C SER A 283 -4.60 -3.70 -0.32
N SER A 284 -5.11 -3.85 0.90
CA SER A 284 -4.72 -4.91 1.81
C SER A 284 -5.94 -5.61 2.37
N ASN A 285 -5.82 -6.91 2.59
CA ASN A 285 -6.80 -7.73 3.28
C ASN A 285 -6.09 -8.51 4.39
N ALA A 286 -6.54 -8.38 5.62
CA ALA A 286 -6.00 -9.09 6.76
C ALA A 286 -7.13 -9.83 7.47
N ILE A 287 -7.01 -11.15 7.58
CA ILE A 287 -7.90 -12.01 8.35
C ILE A 287 -7.09 -12.48 9.55
N LEU A 288 -7.60 -12.23 10.74
CA LEU A 288 -6.93 -12.59 12.00
C LEU A 288 -7.88 -13.38 12.88
N PRO A 289 -7.45 -14.50 13.47
CA PRO A 289 -8.20 -15.14 14.53
C PRO A 289 -8.20 -14.24 15.77
N SER A 290 -9.25 -14.28 16.54
CA SER A 290 -9.37 -13.62 17.84
C SER A 290 -9.77 -14.62 18.90
N PHE A 291 -9.16 -14.48 20.06
CA PHE A 291 -9.44 -15.31 21.22
C PHE A 291 -9.74 -14.38 22.38
N GLY A 292 -10.70 -14.73 23.18
CA GLY A 292 -11.09 -13.95 24.34
C GLY A 292 -11.66 -14.84 25.43
N TYR A 293 -11.75 -14.28 26.62
CA TYR A 293 -12.43 -14.87 27.73
C TYR A 293 -13.10 -13.77 28.54
N ASN A 294 -14.38 -13.98 28.84
CA ASN A 294 -15.03 -13.17 29.85
C ASN A 294 -15.79 -14.11 30.80
N PRO A 295 -15.92 -13.75 32.10
CA PRO A 295 -16.56 -14.60 33.09
C PRO A 295 -18.04 -14.90 32.78
N ASP A 296 -18.70 -14.06 31.99
CA ASP A 296 -20.16 -14.16 31.74
C ASP A 296 -20.45 -15.11 30.57
N ASP A 297 -19.64 -15.04 29.50
CA ASP A 297 -19.88 -15.78 28.27
C ASP A 297 -18.82 -16.86 28.03
N GLY A 298 -17.80 -16.91 28.90
CA GLY A 298 -16.71 -17.89 28.85
C GLY A 298 -15.66 -17.63 27.79
N PHE A 299 -15.07 -18.68 27.28
CA PHE A 299 -14.08 -18.61 26.21
C PHE A 299 -14.75 -18.22 24.88
N MET A 300 -14.12 -17.30 24.16
CA MET A 300 -14.55 -16.84 22.84
C MET A 300 -13.53 -17.21 21.78
N LEU A 301 -14.00 -17.76 20.70
CA LEU A 301 -13.26 -17.94 19.45
C LEU A 301 -13.91 -17.07 18.38
N GLY A 302 -13.10 -16.29 17.69
CA GLY A 302 -13.60 -15.38 16.69
C GLY A 302 -12.66 -15.20 15.52
N VAL A 303 -13.12 -14.39 14.58
CA VAL A 303 -12.36 -13.96 13.41
C VAL A 303 -12.60 -12.48 13.14
N SER A 304 -11.56 -11.77 12.77
CA SER A 304 -11.67 -10.40 12.28
C SER A 304 -11.09 -10.31 10.87
N ASN A 305 -11.80 -9.63 9.98
CA ASN A 305 -11.31 -9.27 8.65
C ASN A 305 -11.23 -7.76 8.52
N THR A 306 -10.09 -7.26 8.10
CA THR A 306 -9.91 -5.85 7.76
C THR A 306 -9.49 -5.73 6.31
N TYR A 307 -10.39 -5.25 5.46
CA TYR A 307 -10.14 -4.94 4.06
C TYR A 307 -9.99 -3.42 3.88
N THR A 308 -8.83 -2.99 3.39
CA THR A 308 -8.55 -1.56 3.11
C THR A 308 -8.27 -1.40 1.62
N MET A 309 -9.13 -0.65 0.95
CA MET A 309 -8.94 -0.24 -0.44
C MET A 309 -8.27 1.14 -0.46
N ARG A 310 -7.15 1.23 -1.16
CA ARG A 310 -6.43 2.48 -1.36
C ARG A 310 -6.51 2.92 -2.82
N GLY A 311 -6.41 4.21 -3.05
CA GLY A 311 -6.50 4.80 -4.38
C GLY A 311 -5.74 6.10 -4.47
N PHE A 312 -5.74 6.70 -5.64
CA PHE A 312 -5.01 7.94 -5.92
C PHE A 312 -5.60 9.16 -5.20
N GLU A 313 -6.94 9.30 -5.22
CA GLU A 313 -7.61 10.56 -4.87
C GLU A 313 -7.91 10.72 -3.37
N ARG A 314 -7.97 9.64 -2.63
CA ARG A 314 -8.46 9.63 -1.24
C ARG A 314 -7.39 9.09 -0.30
N ALA A 315 -6.96 9.90 0.64
CA ALA A 315 -6.02 9.55 1.68
C ALA A 315 -6.75 9.47 3.05
N PRO A 316 -6.32 8.59 3.94
CA PRO A 316 -5.28 7.55 3.82
C PRO A 316 -5.76 6.29 3.09
N PHE A 317 -7.04 6.17 2.76
CA PHE A 317 -7.66 5.09 1.99
C PHE A 317 -8.91 5.59 1.27
N THR A 318 -9.40 4.86 0.29
CA THR A 318 -10.69 5.13 -0.36
C THR A 318 -11.83 4.60 0.50
N GLN A 319 -11.69 3.37 0.98
CA GLN A 319 -12.63 2.73 1.92
C GLN A 319 -11.92 1.67 2.75
N ARG A 320 -12.43 1.46 3.96
CA ARG A 320 -11.97 0.42 4.86
C ARG A 320 -13.20 -0.30 5.45
N HIS A 321 -13.17 -1.60 5.42
CA HIS A 321 -14.19 -2.48 5.96
C HIS A 321 -13.57 -3.34 7.04
N GLN A 322 -14.18 -3.36 8.21
CA GLN A 322 -13.80 -4.24 9.30
C GLN A 322 -15.01 -5.07 9.66
N LEU A 323 -14.89 -6.39 9.57
CA LEU A 323 -15.88 -7.35 10.00
C LEU A 323 -15.27 -8.19 11.11
N LYS A 324 -15.98 -8.29 12.23
CA LYS A 324 -15.61 -9.16 13.36
C LYS A 324 -16.77 -10.11 13.66
N ALA A 325 -16.45 -11.34 13.97
CA ALA A 325 -17.42 -12.32 14.45
C ALA A 325 -16.79 -13.12 15.58
N GLY A 326 -17.52 -13.31 16.67
CA GLY A 326 -17.13 -14.08 17.83
C GLY A 326 -18.20 -15.09 18.23
N TYR A 327 -17.77 -16.27 18.68
CA TYR A 327 -18.63 -17.30 19.27
C TYR A 327 -18.19 -17.57 20.71
N TYR A 328 -19.13 -17.57 21.62
CA TYR A 328 -18.95 -17.71 23.06
C TYR A 328 -19.42 -19.08 23.51
N PHE A 329 -18.52 -19.90 24.01
CA PHE A 329 -18.81 -21.32 24.27
C PHE A 329 -19.71 -21.56 25.49
N ALA A 330 -19.60 -20.74 26.54
CA ALA A 330 -20.40 -20.96 27.74
C ALA A 330 -21.88 -20.59 27.58
N THR A 331 -22.19 -19.64 26.72
CA THR A 331 -23.55 -19.16 26.47
C THR A 331 -24.11 -19.63 25.12
N GLU A 332 -23.29 -20.29 24.30
CA GLU A 332 -23.62 -20.60 22.91
C GLU A 332 -24.06 -19.36 22.13
N GLY A 333 -23.51 -18.21 22.55
CA GLY A 333 -23.81 -16.91 21.99
C GLY A 333 -22.84 -16.54 20.87
N PHE A 334 -23.24 -15.60 20.03
CA PHE A 334 -22.34 -14.99 19.06
C PHE A 334 -22.54 -13.48 18.96
N ASP A 335 -21.53 -12.78 18.52
CA ASP A 335 -21.59 -11.39 18.10
C ASP A 335 -21.00 -11.18 16.71
N ILE A 336 -21.54 -10.20 15.99
CA ILE A 336 -21.02 -9.76 14.70
C ILE A 336 -20.97 -8.23 14.72
N ALA A 337 -19.80 -7.67 14.40
CA ALA A 337 -19.60 -6.23 14.29
C ALA A 337 -19.07 -5.88 12.91
N TYR A 338 -19.64 -4.87 12.30
CA TYR A 338 -19.19 -4.28 11.05
C TYR A 338 -18.87 -2.80 11.24
N ASN A 339 -17.71 -2.36 10.74
CA ASN A 339 -17.34 -0.96 10.64
C ASN A 339 -16.86 -0.65 9.22
N GLY A 340 -17.54 0.24 8.55
CA GLY A 340 -17.20 0.74 7.21
C GLY A 340 -16.83 2.21 7.27
N ASP A 341 -15.62 2.56 6.79
CA ASP A 341 -15.15 3.93 6.66
C ASP A 341 -14.94 4.25 5.18
N PHE A 342 -15.53 5.34 4.71
CA PHE A 342 -15.43 5.81 3.32
C PHE A 342 -14.87 7.24 3.34
N ALA A 343 -13.59 7.37 2.97
CA ALA A 343 -12.92 8.66 3.00
C ALA A 343 -13.42 9.56 1.86
N ASN A 344 -13.58 10.86 2.15
CA ASN A 344 -13.99 11.89 1.17
C ASN A 344 -15.18 11.43 0.31
N PHE A 345 -16.22 10.91 0.97
CA PHE A 345 -17.40 10.37 0.31
C PHE A 345 -18.14 11.46 -0.49
N ILE A 346 -18.32 12.63 0.12
CA ILE A 346 -18.82 13.83 -0.54
C ILE A 346 -17.89 14.98 -0.18
N SER A 347 -17.10 15.47 -1.15
CA SER A 347 -16.08 16.50 -0.92
C SER A 347 -15.07 16.03 0.16
N ASP A 348 -14.90 16.79 1.23
CA ASP A 348 -14.03 16.48 2.38
C ASP A 348 -14.78 15.82 3.58
N TRP A 349 -16.02 15.41 3.36
CA TRP A 349 -16.79 14.65 4.33
C TRP A 349 -16.58 13.15 4.15
N ASN A 350 -16.29 12.48 5.25
CA ASN A 350 -16.20 11.02 5.31
C ASN A 350 -17.55 10.44 5.71
N LEU A 351 -17.80 9.19 5.28
CA LEU A 351 -18.97 8.41 5.68
C LEU A 351 -18.51 7.25 6.57
N GLY A 352 -19.12 7.09 7.71
CA GLY A 352 -19.00 5.93 8.59
C GLY A 352 -20.30 5.13 8.65
N ILE A 353 -20.21 3.82 8.57
CA ILE A 353 -21.32 2.88 8.74
C ILE A 353 -20.90 1.87 9.79
N ASN A 354 -21.74 1.69 10.84
CA ASN A 354 -21.45 0.71 11.88
C ASN A 354 -22.69 -0.15 12.09
N GLY A 355 -22.47 -1.45 12.19
CA GLY A 355 -23.48 -2.43 12.53
C GLY A 355 -23.01 -3.33 13.65
N PHE A 356 -23.88 -3.71 14.54
CA PHE A 356 -23.61 -4.67 15.60
C PHE A 356 -24.82 -5.57 15.80
N LEU A 357 -24.57 -6.86 15.97
CA LEU A 357 -25.60 -7.88 16.14
C LEU A 357 -25.12 -8.92 17.14
N THR A 358 -25.95 -9.30 18.09
CA THR A 358 -25.73 -10.46 18.97
C THR A 358 -26.86 -11.47 18.86
N SER A 359 -26.56 -12.72 19.22
CA SER A 359 -27.58 -13.75 19.42
C SER A 359 -28.40 -13.51 20.69
N GLU A 360 -29.56 -14.11 20.80
CA GLU A 360 -30.39 -14.08 22.03
C GLU A 360 -29.73 -14.76 23.23
N SER A 361 -28.71 -15.57 23.00
CA SER A 361 -27.95 -16.22 24.06
C SER A 361 -26.83 -15.38 24.64
N TYR A 362 -26.54 -14.22 24.03
CA TYR A 362 -25.50 -13.31 24.50
C TYR A 362 -25.86 -12.74 25.88
N SER A 363 -24.91 -12.75 26.80
CA SER A 363 -25.12 -12.35 28.18
C SER A 363 -24.76 -10.90 28.45
N TYR A 364 -25.60 -10.19 29.16
CA TYR A 364 -25.32 -8.82 29.59
C TYR A 364 -25.57 -8.69 31.09
N ASN A 365 -24.65 -8.10 31.83
CA ASN A 365 -24.83 -7.90 33.27
C ASN A 365 -25.78 -6.73 33.55
N TYR A 366 -26.84 -7.00 34.24
CA TYR A 366 -27.80 -5.99 34.67
C TYR A 366 -28.04 -6.08 36.16
N PHE A 367 -27.73 -5.03 36.90
CA PHE A 367 -27.82 -4.97 38.37
C PHE A 367 -28.97 -4.09 38.86
N GLY A 368 -29.83 -3.60 37.98
CA GLY A 368 -30.90 -2.67 38.29
C GLY A 368 -30.61 -1.24 37.82
N LEU A 369 -31.51 -0.34 38.12
CA LEU A 369 -31.43 1.08 37.79
C LEU A 369 -30.81 1.88 38.94
N GLY A 370 -29.87 2.77 38.63
CA GLY A 370 -29.27 3.72 39.54
C GLY A 370 -28.01 3.25 40.23
N ASN A 371 -27.47 4.09 41.11
CA ASN A 371 -26.17 3.88 41.77
C ASN A 371 -26.25 2.94 42.99
N GLU A 372 -27.43 2.58 43.45
CA GLU A 372 -27.68 1.69 44.59
C GLU A 372 -28.00 0.25 44.17
N SER A 373 -27.60 -0.12 42.93
CA SER A 373 -27.77 -1.45 42.43
C SER A 373 -26.83 -2.45 43.13
N GLU A 374 -27.38 -3.61 43.52
CA GLU A 374 -26.65 -4.64 44.25
C GLU A 374 -26.33 -5.86 43.36
N ASN A 375 -25.21 -6.50 43.62
CA ASN A 375 -24.86 -7.78 43.02
C ASN A 375 -25.45 -8.91 43.91
N PHE A 376 -26.40 -9.65 43.36
CA PHE A 376 -27.06 -10.76 44.03
C PHE A 376 -26.44 -12.14 43.74
N ASP A 377 -25.27 -12.22 43.12
CA ASP A 377 -24.61 -13.49 42.76
C ASP A 377 -24.44 -14.42 43.95
N ASN A 378 -24.10 -13.89 45.12
CA ASN A 378 -23.94 -14.66 46.35
C ASN A 378 -25.25 -15.16 46.98
N GLN A 379 -26.39 -14.51 46.70
CA GLN A 379 -27.68 -14.81 47.30
C GLN A 379 -28.57 -15.62 46.36
N LYS A 380 -28.57 -15.29 45.08
CA LYS A 380 -29.49 -15.83 44.06
C LYS A 380 -28.76 -16.65 42.97
N GLY A 381 -27.42 -16.75 43.07
CA GLY A 381 -26.60 -17.48 42.13
C GLY A 381 -26.06 -16.63 40.99
N PHE A 382 -24.90 -17.06 40.47
CA PHE A 382 -24.08 -16.36 39.50
C PHE A 382 -24.81 -15.88 38.23
N ASN A 383 -25.85 -16.54 37.84
CA ASN A 383 -26.60 -16.21 36.63
C ASN A 383 -27.77 -15.22 36.84
N TYR A 384 -28.06 -14.81 38.06
CA TYR A 384 -29.24 -13.99 38.34
C TYR A 384 -29.18 -12.64 37.63
N ASN A 385 -28.06 -11.92 37.75
CA ASN A 385 -27.86 -10.61 37.12
C ASN A 385 -27.41 -10.70 35.67
N ARG A 386 -27.30 -11.90 35.07
CA ARG A 386 -26.93 -12.11 33.67
C ARG A 386 -28.16 -12.27 32.81
N VAL A 387 -28.61 -11.15 32.27
CA VAL A 387 -29.76 -11.10 31.36
C VAL A 387 -29.31 -11.57 29.98
N ARG A 388 -30.06 -12.45 29.36
CA ARG A 388 -29.82 -12.87 27.98
C ARG A 388 -30.59 -11.97 27.03
N MET A 389 -29.91 -11.37 26.05
CA MET A 389 -30.56 -10.47 25.12
C MET A 389 -29.88 -10.49 23.75
N ALA A 390 -30.72 -10.38 22.71
CA ALA A 390 -30.26 -10.00 21.40
C ALA A 390 -30.17 -8.48 21.31
N PHE A 391 -29.05 -7.98 20.91
CA PHE A 391 -28.81 -6.57 20.62
C PHE A 391 -28.55 -6.38 19.15
N GLN A 392 -29.19 -5.41 18.53
CA GLN A 392 -29.01 -5.06 17.12
C GLN A 392 -28.86 -3.56 17.01
N SER A 393 -27.83 -3.12 16.33
CA SER A 393 -27.67 -1.69 16.01
C SER A 393 -27.17 -1.49 14.61
N LEU A 394 -27.69 -0.47 13.96
CA LEU A 394 -27.19 0.03 12.69
C LEU A 394 -27.09 1.55 12.78
N SER A 395 -25.93 2.09 12.48
CA SER A 395 -25.72 3.52 12.46
C SER A 395 -24.93 3.96 11.24
N MET A 396 -25.26 5.14 10.75
CA MET A 396 -24.60 5.80 9.65
C MET A 396 -24.33 7.26 10.04
N GLY A 397 -23.18 7.77 9.65
CA GLY A 397 -22.85 9.15 9.94
C GLY A 397 -21.84 9.73 8.95
N VAL A 398 -21.93 11.03 8.75
CA VAL A 398 -20.93 11.80 8.00
C VAL A 398 -20.12 12.64 8.97
N TYR A 399 -18.81 12.69 8.73
CA TYR A 399 -17.89 13.42 9.58
C TYR A 399 -16.76 14.06 8.78
N LYS A 400 -16.26 15.17 9.31
CA LYS A 400 -15.16 15.92 8.73
C LYS A 400 -14.13 16.21 9.82
N LYS A 401 -12.84 16.07 9.49
CA LYS A 401 -11.75 16.53 10.35
C LYS A 401 -11.38 17.96 10.00
N GLY A 402 -11.39 18.84 10.98
CA GLY A 402 -10.90 20.20 10.86
C GLY A 402 -9.37 20.25 10.91
N TYR A 403 -8.82 21.41 10.55
CA TYR A 403 -7.37 21.66 10.48
C TYR A 403 -6.63 21.40 11.82
N LEU A 404 -7.28 21.67 12.94
CA LEU A 404 -6.70 21.44 14.29
C LEU A 404 -6.98 20.04 14.85
N GLY A 405 -7.43 19.10 14.01
CA GLY A 405 -7.76 17.74 14.42
C GLY A 405 -9.17 17.56 15.04
N ASN A 406 -9.94 18.62 15.18
CA ASN A 406 -11.34 18.55 15.63
C ASN A 406 -12.16 17.74 14.63
N THR A 407 -13.09 16.92 15.13
CA THR A 407 -14.01 16.16 14.29
C THR A 407 -15.42 16.71 14.46
N TYR A 408 -16.05 17.07 13.34
CA TYR A 408 -17.44 17.50 13.28
C TYR A 408 -18.23 16.46 12.50
N GLY A 409 -19.42 16.11 12.98
CA GLY A 409 -20.20 15.13 12.26
C GLY A 409 -21.62 14.95 12.80
N PHE A 410 -22.42 14.28 11.99
CA PHE A 410 -23.77 13.85 12.32
C PHE A 410 -23.83 12.33 12.19
N LYS A 411 -24.34 11.67 13.22
CA LYS A 411 -24.56 10.24 13.23
C LYS A 411 -26.01 9.96 13.57
N PHE A 412 -26.64 9.13 12.76
CA PHE A 412 -27.97 8.59 13.00
C PHE A 412 -27.86 7.08 13.18
N GLY A 413 -28.62 6.51 14.09
CA GLY A 413 -28.64 5.08 14.34
C GLY A 413 -29.98 4.62 14.84
N ILE A 414 -30.24 3.34 14.64
CA ILE A 414 -31.36 2.60 15.19
C ILE A 414 -30.80 1.44 16.02
N GLU A 415 -31.45 1.18 17.14
CA GLU A 415 -31.11 0.09 18.05
C GLU A 415 -32.35 -0.72 18.37
N GLY A 416 -32.19 -2.02 18.41
CA GLY A 416 -33.23 -2.96 18.86
C GLY A 416 -32.67 -3.88 19.94
N VAL A 417 -33.41 -4.08 20.98
CA VAL A 417 -33.08 -5.00 22.06
C VAL A 417 -34.23 -5.98 22.23
N ASN A 418 -33.93 -7.26 22.23
CA ASN A 418 -34.89 -8.32 22.53
C ASN A 418 -34.36 -9.11 23.73
N VAL A 419 -35.00 -8.93 24.86
CA VAL A 419 -34.65 -9.61 26.12
C VAL A 419 -35.33 -10.98 26.13
N ARG A 420 -34.53 -12.02 26.32
CA ARG A 420 -35.03 -13.39 26.47
C ARG A 420 -35.50 -13.61 27.91
N ASP A 421 -36.77 -13.89 28.07
CA ASP A 421 -37.29 -14.34 29.37
C ASP A 421 -36.61 -15.66 29.75
N THR A 422 -35.90 -15.65 30.87
CA THR A 422 -35.18 -16.83 31.36
C THR A 422 -35.50 -17.02 32.83
N PRO A 423 -36.20 -18.10 33.21
CA PRO A 423 -36.57 -18.37 34.60
C PRO A 423 -35.35 -18.31 35.54
N GLY A 424 -35.51 -17.63 36.68
CA GLY A 424 -34.46 -17.49 37.71
C GLY A 424 -33.38 -16.43 37.40
N ARG A 425 -33.60 -15.58 36.41
CA ARG A 425 -32.78 -14.39 36.11
C ARG A 425 -33.56 -13.10 36.42
N PHE A 426 -32.84 -12.00 36.56
CA PHE A 426 -33.39 -10.66 36.83
C PHE A 426 -34.39 -10.23 35.74
#